data_c8b9d6a58b0135648c2cfd74d20c7e21
#
_entry.id   c8b9d6a58b0135648c2cfd74d20c7e21
#
_cell.length_a   1.000
_cell.length_b   1.000
_cell.length_c   1.000
_cell.angle_alpha   90.00
_cell.angle_beta   90.00
_cell.angle_gamma   90.00
#
_symmetry.space_group_name_H-M   'P 1'
#
loop_
_entity.id
_entity.type
_entity.pdbx_description
1 polymer ?
#
loop_
_entity_poly.entity_id
_entity_poly.type
_entity_poly.pdbx_seq_one_letter_code
_entity_poly.pdbx_strand_id
1 'polypeptide(L)'
;MAETTIEWADFTFNPWTGCTRVSPGCDHCYAEGWAKRSGHVEWGPHALRRRTAAATWHAPLKWNLAAAQAGRRARVFCASLADVFDNHASILPDWRADLWSLIAATPHLDWLLLTKRPQNIAKMLPPTWGDGWPNVWLGTTVENQTEANRRIPHLLDTPARVRFLSCEPLLGPVALDMILTPEMGIHALSGICSDGSGPSGFSQGPGIDWVICGGESGPGARPMHPDWARSLRDQCQAAGVPFFFKQWGEWFPGGVESDGSGICAYPDDSHDPEACMWKGRWKYTEVADQGFLRVGKKRAGRLLDGREWNEVHRTKGP
;
A
#
# COMPACT_ATOMS: atom_id res chain seq x y z
N MET A 1 -8.77 -22.26 -5.26
CA MET A 1 -7.66 -21.30 -5.24
C MET A 1 -7.99 -20.27 -4.18
N ALA A 2 -7.11 -19.96 -3.25
CA ALA A 2 -7.39 -18.96 -2.25
C ALA A 2 -7.25 -17.56 -2.91
N GLU A 3 -8.35 -17.00 -3.32
CA GLU A 3 -8.46 -15.59 -3.69
C GLU A 3 -8.13 -14.75 -2.45
N THR A 4 -7.44 -13.63 -2.66
CA THR A 4 -7.16 -12.71 -1.56
C THR A 4 -8.38 -11.83 -1.26
N THR A 5 -8.53 -11.42 -0.01
CA THR A 5 -9.49 -10.39 0.38
C THR A 5 -8.94 -8.97 0.23
N ILE A 6 -7.77 -8.82 -0.39
CA ILE A 6 -7.14 -7.53 -0.66
C ILE A 6 -7.69 -7.01 -1.97
N GLU A 7 -8.42 -5.93 -1.92
CA GLU A 7 -9.30 -5.43 -2.98
C GLU A 7 -8.55 -5.04 -4.27
N TRP A 8 -7.25 -4.71 -4.17
CA TRP A 8 -6.43 -4.28 -5.30
C TRP A 8 -5.53 -5.38 -5.89
N ALA A 9 -5.61 -6.63 -5.38
CA ALA A 9 -4.85 -7.77 -5.89
C ALA A 9 -5.76 -8.98 -6.10
N ASP A 10 -5.42 -9.86 -7.04
CA ASP A 10 -6.13 -11.12 -7.28
C ASP A 10 -5.63 -12.23 -6.34
N PHE A 11 -4.33 -12.22 -6.04
CA PHE A 11 -3.68 -13.21 -5.19
C PHE A 11 -2.70 -12.57 -4.21
N THR A 12 -2.37 -13.33 -3.15
CA THR A 12 -1.30 -12.97 -2.22
C THR A 12 -0.26 -14.09 -2.16
N PHE A 13 1.01 -13.72 -2.29
CA PHE A 13 2.13 -14.64 -2.18
C PHE A 13 3.11 -14.19 -1.11
N ASN A 14 3.54 -15.11 -0.25
CA ASN A 14 4.55 -14.86 0.75
C ASN A 14 5.70 -15.85 0.58
N PRO A 15 6.88 -15.42 0.10
CA PRO A 15 8.05 -16.31 -0.05
C PRO A 15 8.59 -16.76 1.32
N TRP A 16 8.46 -15.90 2.31
CA TRP A 16 8.75 -16.14 3.73
C TRP A 16 7.78 -15.35 4.60
N THR A 17 7.85 -15.58 5.90
CA THR A 17 7.08 -14.85 6.92
C THR A 17 8.02 -14.26 7.97
N GLY A 18 7.58 -13.20 8.63
CA GLY A 18 8.35 -12.47 9.62
C GLY A 18 8.93 -11.16 9.07
N CYS A 19 8.96 -10.13 9.91
CA CYS A 19 9.45 -8.79 9.57
C CYS A 19 9.90 -8.07 10.84
N THR A 20 10.37 -6.83 10.69
CA THR A 20 10.74 -5.91 11.77
C THR A 20 10.09 -4.56 11.54
N ARG A 21 9.64 -3.90 12.58
CA ARG A 21 9.10 -2.54 12.52
C ARG A 21 10.14 -1.54 12.06
N VAL A 22 9.75 -0.60 11.20
CA VAL A 22 10.63 0.44 10.65
C VAL A 22 10.01 1.84 10.67
N SER A 23 8.69 1.94 10.90
CA SER A 23 7.98 3.22 10.87
C SER A 23 6.66 3.14 11.65
N PRO A 24 5.98 4.26 11.89
CA PRO A 24 4.68 4.28 12.56
C PRO A 24 3.61 3.39 11.92
N GLY A 25 3.65 3.16 10.59
CA GLY A 25 2.77 2.23 9.90
C GLY A 25 2.99 0.75 10.26
N CYS A 26 3.97 0.45 11.12
CA CYS A 26 4.19 -0.90 11.66
C CYS A 26 3.64 -1.11 13.07
N ASP A 27 3.15 -0.07 13.77
CA ASP A 27 2.78 -0.16 15.19
C ASP A 27 1.61 -1.13 15.43
N HIS A 28 0.65 -1.15 14.52
CA HIS A 28 -0.54 -2.03 14.58
C HIS A 28 -0.58 -3.00 13.39
N CYS A 29 0.60 -3.52 13.00
CA CYS A 29 0.75 -4.38 11.83
C CYS A 29 -0.11 -5.63 11.93
N TYR A 30 -1.00 -5.82 10.96
CA TYR A 30 -1.87 -7.01 10.90
C TYR A 30 -1.08 -8.32 10.76
N ALA A 31 0.08 -8.27 10.08
CA ALA A 31 0.93 -9.43 9.89
C ALA A 31 1.62 -9.86 11.20
N GLU A 32 2.06 -8.91 12.04
CA GLU A 32 2.53 -9.20 13.39
C GLU A 32 1.40 -9.76 14.27
N GLY A 33 0.20 -9.18 14.16
CA GLY A 33 -0.99 -9.69 14.84
C GLY A 33 -1.34 -11.12 14.42
N TRP A 34 -1.21 -11.46 13.14
CA TRP A 34 -1.36 -12.82 12.64
C TRP A 34 -0.27 -13.75 13.20
N ALA A 35 0.99 -13.32 13.17
CA ALA A 35 2.12 -14.10 13.69
C ALA A 35 1.91 -14.47 15.16
N LYS A 36 1.51 -13.50 16.00
CA LYS A 36 1.21 -13.72 17.43
C LYS A 36 0.07 -14.72 17.66
N ARG A 37 -1.00 -14.63 16.85
CA ARG A 37 -2.15 -15.56 17.00
C ARG A 37 -1.86 -16.96 16.51
N SER A 38 -1.09 -17.09 15.43
CA SER A 38 -0.79 -18.39 14.84
C SER A 38 0.36 -19.12 15.52
N GLY A 39 1.25 -18.41 16.22
CA GLY A 39 2.51 -18.94 16.74
C GLY A 39 3.47 -19.43 15.65
N HIS A 40 3.22 -19.10 14.37
CA HIS A 40 3.94 -19.63 13.24
C HIS A 40 5.35 -19.07 13.09
N VAL A 41 5.52 -17.78 13.42
CA VAL A 41 6.78 -17.05 13.32
C VAL A 41 6.82 -15.95 14.38
N GLU A 42 7.99 -15.74 14.95
CA GLU A 42 8.25 -14.59 15.81
C GLU A 42 8.46 -13.31 14.97
N TRP A 43 8.22 -12.14 15.59
CA TRP A 43 8.30 -10.85 14.93
C TRP A 43 9.33 -9.95 15.64
N GLY A 44 10.17 -9.27 14.88
CA GLY A 44 11.13 -8.33 15.44
C GLY A 44 12.54 -8.44 14.87
N PRO A 45 13.47 -7.61 15.37
CA PRO A 45 14.82 -7.48 14.81
C PRO A 45 15.71 -8.73 15.03
N HIS A 46 15.41 -9.54 16.01
CA HIS A 46 16.18 -10.75 16.33
C HIS A 46 15.44 -12.05 15.95
N ALA A 47 14.19 -11.92 15.50
CA ALA A 47 13.35 -13.05 15.14
C ALA A 47 13.72 -13.60 13.74
N LEU A 48 13.93 -14.91 13.63
CA LEU A 48 14.24 -15.53 12.35
C LEU A 48 13.06 -15.45 11.39
N ARG A 49 13.34 -15.14 10.13
CA ARG A 49 12.35 -15.24 9.05
C ARG A 49 12.19 -16.72 8.69
N ARG A 50 11.00 -17.10 8.29
CA ARG A 50 10.67 -18.48 7.98
C ARG A 50 10.22 -18.64 6.54
N ARG A 51 10.95 -19.39 5.74
CA ARG A 51 10.57 -19.73 4.36
C ARG A 51 9.24 -20.49 4.35
N THR A 52 8.37 -20.16 3.42
CA THR A 52 7.09 -20.84 3.25
C THR A 52 7.26 -22.23 2.60
N ALA A 53 6.24 -23.10 2.77
CA ALA A 53 6.29 -24.46 2.27
C ALA A 53 6.33 -24.54 0.73
N ALA A 54 6.88 -25.61 0.19
CA ALA A 54 7.00 -25.84 -1.26
C ALA A 54 5.64 -25.73 -1.99
N ALA A 55 4.55 -26.15 -1.38
CA ALA A 55 3.21 -26.02 -1.95
C ALA A 55 2.82 -24.54 -2.21
N THR A 56 3.26 -23.61 -1.34
CA THR A 56 3.07 -22.17 -1.54
C THR A 56 3.81 -21.69 -2.80
N TRP A 57 5.04 -22.15 -2.99
CA TRP A 57 5.87 -21.79 -4.15
C TRP A 57 5.36 -22.33 -5.48
N HIS A 58 4.59 -23.40 -5.47
CA HIS A 58 3.95 -23.94 -6.68
C HIS A 58 2.66 -23.22 -7.07
N ALA A 59 2.03 -22.49 -6.15
CA ALA A 59 0.75 -21.82 -6.41
C ALA A 59 0.81 -20.80 -7.55
N PRO A 60 1.83 -19.90 -7.65
CA PRO A 60 1.92 -18.92 -8.73
C PRO A 60 2.01 -19.54 -10.13
N LEU A 61 2.60 -20.73 -10.28
CA LEU A 61 2.64 -21.42 -11.57
C LEU A 61 1.22 -21.75 -12.06
N LYS A 62 0.34 -22.19 -11.14
CA LYS A 62 -1.07 -22.46 -11.46
C LYS A 62 -1.84 -21.18 -11.79
N TRP A 63 -1.59 -20.09 -11.04
CA TRP A 63 -2.22 -18.78 -11.31
C TRP A 63 -1.80 -18.25 -12.67
N ASN A 64 -0.51 -18.38 -13.02
CA ASN A 64 0.03 -17.98 -14.32
C ASN A 64 -0.63 -18.73 -15.47
N LEU A 65 -0.80 -20.05 -15.35
CA LEU A 65 -1.48 -20.85 -16.37
C LEU A 65 -2.95 -20.41 -16.53
N ALA A 66 -3.66 -20.20 -15.41
CA ALA A 66 -5.04 -19.74 -15.44
C ALA A 66 -5.18 -18.33 -16.04
N ALA A 67 -4.26 -17.42 -15.72
CA ALA A 67 -4.21 -16.07 -16.29
C ALA A 67 -3.97 -16.11 -17.80
N ALA A 68 -3.02 -16.95 -18.27
CA ALA A 68 -2.74 -17.17 -19.69
C ALA A 68 -3.98 -17.69 -20.42
N GLN A 69 -4.66 -18.70 -19.87
CA GLN A 69 -5.88 -19.27 -20.44
C GLN A 69 -7.04 -18.26 -20.50
N ALA A 70 -7.13 -17.38 -19.50
CA ALA A 70 -8.15 -16.33 -19.46
C ALA A 70 -7.82 -15.11 -20.33
N GLY A 71 -6.65 -15.05 -20.97
CA GLY A 71 -6.20 -13.92 -21.78
C GLY A 71 -6.05 -12.61 -21.00
N ARG A 72 -5.86 -12.69 -19.67
CA ARG A 72 -5.71 -11.51 -18.79
C ARG A 72 -4.58 -11.73 -17.78
N ARG A 73 -3.91 -10.66 -17.43
CA ARG A 73 -2.91 -10.69 -16.36
C ARG A 73 -3.60 -10.71 -14.99
N ALA A 74 -3.00 -11.37 -14.02
CA ALA A 74 -3.49 -11.38 -12.65
C ALA A 74 -2.45 -10.74 -11.70
N ARG A 75 -2.91 -9.94 -10.76
CA ARG A 75 -2.05 -9.20 -9.81
C ARG A 75 -1.77 -10.03 -8.57
N VAL A 76 -0.49 -10.16 -8.23
CA VAL A 76 -0.01 -10.90 -7.05
C VAL A 76 0.63 -9.94 -6.08
N PHE A 77 0.01 -9.72 -4.93
CA PHE A 77 0.63 -8.97 -3.84
C PHE A 77 1.72 -9.79 -3.15
N CYS A 78 2.95 -9.32 -3.21
CA CYS A 78 4.13 -9.94 -2.58
C CYS A 78 4.91 -8.90 -1.75
N ALA A 79 5.05 -9.01 -0.44
CA ALA A 79 4.59 -10.05 0.45
C ALA A 79 3.75 -9.43 1.57
N SER A 80 2.60 -10.04 1.89
CA SER A 80 1.68 -9.50 2.91
C SER A 80 2.11 -9.80 4.35
N LEU A 81 2.91 -10.86 4.58
CA LEU A 81 3.38 -11.31 5.89
C LEU A 81 4.90 -11.16 6.08
N ALA A 82 5.54 -10.39 5.21
CA ALA A 82 6.98 -10.12 5.20
C ALA A 82 7.27 -8.82 4.44
N ASP A 83 8.54 -8.52 4.26
CA ASP A 83 9.02 -7.51 3.32
C ASP A 83 10.07 -8.17 2.42
N VAL A 84 9.89 -8.09 1.09
CA VAL A 84 10.80 -8.71 0.10
C VAL A 84 12.20 -8.10 0.17
N PHE A 85 12.29 -6.83 0.54
CA PHE A 85 13.55 -6.09 0.64
C PHE A 85 14.05 -5.94 2.09
N ASP A 86 13.58 -6.83 2.99
CA ASP A 86 14.16 -6.98 4.33
C ASP A 86 15.59 -7.54 4.22
N ASN A 87 16.55 -6.87 4.87
CA ASN A 87 17.97 -7.26 4.86
C ASN A 87 18.36 -8.14 6.06
N HIS A 88 17.38 -8.77 6.71
CA HIS A 88 17.65 -9.62 7.86
C HIS A 88 18.48 -10.85 7.46
N ALA A 89 19.53 -11.17 8.25
CA ALA A 89 20.51 -12.21 7.93
C ALA A 89 19.92 -13.63 7.79
N SER A 90 18.76 -13.89 8.38
CA SER A 90 18.08 -15.20 8.23
C SER A 90 17.37 -15.39 6.88
N ILE A 91 17.25 -14.36 6.06
CA ILE A 91 16.79 -14.50 4.68
C ILE A 91 17.99 -14.91 3.83
N LEU A 92 18.06 -16.21 3.52
CA LEU A 92 19.17 -16.72 2.72
C LEU A 92 19.12 -16.16 1.28
N PRO A 93 20.27 -15.90 0.65
CA PRO A 93 20.34 -15.41 -0.74
C PRO A 93 19.53 -16.27 -1.71
N ASP A 94 19.55 -17.59 -1.55
CA ASP A 94 18.82 -18.54 -2.40
C ASP A 94 17.30 -18.33 -2.35
N TRP A 95 16.73 -17.90 -1.22
CA TRP A 95 15.28 -17.64 -1.13
C TRP A 95 14.86 -16.51 -2.05
N ARG A 96 15.71 -15.48 -2.15
CA ARG A 96 15.45 -14.35 -3.04
C ARG A 96 15.75 -14.69 -4.50
N ALA A 97 16.79 -15.50 -4.77
CA ALA A 97 17.07 -16.02 -6.11
C ALA A 97 15.91 -16.89 -6.63
N ASP A 98 15.37 -17.77 -5.79
CA ASP A 98 14.19 -18.56 -6.12
C ASP A 98 12.95 -17.69 -6.39
N LEU A 99 12.76 -16.61 -5.62
CA LEU A 99 11.66 -15.67 -5.87
C LEU A 99 11.80 -15.01 -7.24
N TRP A 100 13.00 -14.52 -7.60
CA TRP A 100 13.24 -13.94 -8.91
C TRP A 100 13.02 -14.96 -10.03
N SER A 101 13.47 -16.20 -9.85
CA SER A 101 13.24 -17.29 -10.80
C SER A 101 11.75 -17.58 -10.99
N LEU A 102 10.98 -17.59 -9.91
CA LEU A 102 9.53 -17.79 -9.96
C LEU A 102 8.82 -16.65 -10.70
N ILE A 103 9.21 -15.39 -10.42
CA ILE A 103 8.66 -14.20 -11.09
C ILE A 103 8.95 -14.27 -12.60
N ALA A 104 10.19 -14.61 -12.99
CA ALA A 104 10.56 -14.78 -14.40
C ALA A 104 9.76 -15.89 -15.10
N ALA A 105 9.48 -16.99 -14.39
CA ALA A 105 8.71 -18.13 -14.90
C ALA A 105 7.19 -17.89 -15.00
N THR A 106 6.70 -16.74 -14.52
CA THR A 106 5.26 -16.43 -14.45
C THR A 106 4.92 -15.11 -15.15
N PRO A 107 5.15 -14.99 -16.49
CA PRO A 107 5.01 -13.74 -17.22
C PRO A 107 3.56 -13.23 -17.35
N HIS A 108 2.53 -14.05 -17.09
CA HIS A 108 1.13 -13.63 -17.10
C HIS A 108 0.63 -13.13 -15.75
N LEU A 109 1.52 -13.02 -14.75
CA LEU A 109 1.22 -12.40 -13.46
C LEU A 109 1.88 -11.02 -13.38
N ASP A 110 1.21 -10.05 -12.76
CA ASP A 110 1.80 -8.79 -12.33
C ASP A 110 2.17 -8.91 -10.86
N TRP A 111 3.47 -8.89 -10.58
CA TRP A 111 4.00 -9.02 -9.22
C TRP A 111 4.14 -7.64 -8.57
N LEU A 112 3.30 -7.35 -7.58
CA LEU A 112 3.31 -6.11 -6.83
C LEU A 112 4.19 -6.28 -5.59
N LEU A 113 5.43 -5.81 -5.67
CA LEU A 113 6.42 -5.89 -4.61
C LEU A 113 6.37 -4.61 -3.76
N LEU A 114 5.69 -4.69 -2.63
CA LEU A 114 5.53 -3.57 -1.71
C LEU A 114 6.55 -3.66 -0.57
N THR A 115 7.23 -2.55 -0.29
CA THR A 115 8.24 -2.48 0.77
C THR A 115 8.15 -1.19 1.61
N LYS A 116 8.60 -1.28 2.85
CA LYS A 116 8.92 -0.11 3.68
C LYS A 116 10.44 0.19 3.72
N ARG A 117 11.22 -0.50 2.88
CA ARG A 117 12.69 -0.42 2.78
C ARG A 117 13.16 -0.18 1.35
N PRO A 118 12.66 0.87 0.64
CA PRO A 118 13.00 1.07 -0.77
C PRO A 118 14.49 1.30 -1.00
N GLN A 119 15.23 1.82 -0.02
CA GLN A 119 16.69 1.98 -0.04
C GLN A 119 17.47 0.66 -0.23
N ASN A 120 16.81 -0.49 -0.03
CA ASN A 120 17.43 -1.81 -0.21
C ASN A 120 17.16 -2.40 -1.59
N ILE A 121 16.20 -1.86 -2.35
CA ILE A 121 15.73 -2.47 -3.60
C ILE A 121 16.89 -2.71 -4.55
N ALA A 122 17.63 -1.67 -4.92
CA ALA A 122 18.69 -1.75 -5.92
C ALA A 122 19.74 -2.83 -5.61
N LYS A 123 20.05 -3.06 -4.33
CA LYS A 123 21.04 -4.05 -3.89
C LYS A 123 20.52 -5.50 -3.95
N MET A 124 19.20 -5.69 -4.08
CA MET A 124 18.53 -6.99 -3.99
C MET A 124 17.86 -7.42 -5.29
N LEU A 125 17.96 -6.59 -6.33
CA LEU A 125 17.46 -6.93 -7.66
C LEU A 125 18.34 -7.98 -8.34
N PRO A 126 17.80 -8.81 -9.24
CA PRO A 126 18.58 -9.78 -9.99
C PRO A 126 19.49 -9.06 -11.02
N PRO A 127 20.64 -9.64 -11.41
CA PRO A 127 21.54 -9.04 -12.41
C PRO A 127 20.86 -8.77 -13.77
N THR A 128 19.81 -9.48 -14.09
CA THR A 128 19.02 -9.36 -15.33
C THR A 128 17.92 -8.31 -15.26
N TRP A 129 17.91 -7.48 -14.21
CA TRP A 129 16.83 -6.51 -13.96
C TRP A 129 16.71 -5.45 -15.07
N GLY A 130 17.84 -4.91 -15.56
CA GLY A 130 17.86 -3.86 -16.59
C GLY A 130 17.00 -2.65 -16.20
N ASP A 131 16.14 -2.20 -17.12
CA ASP A 131 15.19 -1.09 -16.91
C ASP A 131 13.92 -1.48 -16.16
N GLY A 132 13.90 -2.67 -15.56
CA GLY A 132 12.75 -3.24 -14.87
C GLY A 132 12.03 -4.32 -15.66
N TRP A 133 11.69 -5.38 -14.97
CA TRP A 133 10.92 -6.47 -15.58
C TRP A 133 9.48 -6.06 -15.86
N PRO A 134 8.93 -6.44 -17.03
CA PRO A 134 7.61 -5.97 -17.48
C PRO A 134 6.44 -6.45 -16.60
N ASN A 135 6.67 -7.52 -15.83
CA ASN A 135 5.69 -8.13 -14.93
C ASN A 135 5.97 -7.83 -13.45
N VAL A 136 6.80 -6.84 -13.13
CA VAL A 136 7.07 -6.42 -11.76
C VAL A 136 6.73 -4.94 -11.56
N TRP A 137 5.89 -4.70 -10.58
CA TRP A 137 5.54 -3.37 -10.10
C TRP A 137 6.24 -3.15 -8.76
N LEU A 138 7.08 -2.13 -8.67
CA LEU A 138 7.74 -1.75 -7.41
C LEU A 138 6.90 -0.72 -6.67
N GLY A 139 6.70 -0.95 -5.38
CA GLY A 139 5.96 -0.01 -4.54
C GLY A 139 6.58 0.22 -3.18
N THR A 140 6.28 1.39 -2.61
CA THR A 140 6.63 1.67 -1.22
C THR A 140 5.42 2.15 -0.44
N THR A 141 5.41 1.85 0.87
CA THR A 141 4.40 2.37 1.78
C THR A 141 4.75 3.80 2.18
N VAL A 142 3.73 4.67 2.23
CA VAL A 142 3.86 6.08 2.65
C VAL A 142 2.75 6.40 3.63
N GLU A 143 3.06 6.46 4.92
CA GLU A 143 2.08 6.67 5.97
C GLU A 143 1.83 8.15 6.29
N ASN A 144 2.81 9.00 6.03
CA ASN A 144 2.80 10.45 6.27
C ASN A 144 3.91 11.14 5.45
N GLN A 145 4.02 12.47 5.54
CA GLN A 145 5.01 13.24 4.78
C GLN A 145 6.46 12.86 5.08
N THR A 146 6.79 12.56 6.33
CA THR A 146 8.15 12.14 6.72
C THR A 146 8.56 10.86 5.98
N GLU A 147 7.68 9.89 5.92
CA GLU A 147 7.94 8.63 5.21
C GLU A 147 7.88 8.81 3.69
N ALA A 148 7.06 9.75 3.17
CA ALA A 148 7.07 10.15 1.77
C ALA A 148 8.44 10.69 1.35
N ASN A 149 8.93 11.69 2.05
CA ASN A 149 10.22 12.32 1.78
C ASN A 149 11.39 11.32 1.89
N ARG A 150 11.31 10.39 2.84
CA ARG A 150 12.34 9.37 3.06
C ARG A 150 12.36 8.28 1.99
N ARG A 151 11.19 7.86 1.49
CA ARG A 151 11.06 6.62 0.70
C ARG A 151 10.85 6.83 -0.79
N ILE A 152 10.10 7.84 -1.16
CA ILE A 152 9.78 8.08 -2.58
C ILE A 152 11.03 8.29 -3.43
N PRO A 153 12.04 9.08 -3.02
CA PRO A 153 13.25 9.26 -3.81
C PRO A 153 13.93 7.92 -4.15
N HIS A 154 14.11 7.04 -3.19
CA HIS A 154 14.70 5.71 -3.43
C HIS A 154 13.89 4.83 -4.39
N LEU A 155 12.56 4.96 -4.37
CA LEU A 155 11.71 4.24 -5.32
C LEU A 155 11.87 4.81 -6.73
N LEU A 156 11.93 6.13 -6.87
CA LEU A 156 12.10 6.81 -8.15
C LEU A 156 13.49 6.56 -8.76
N ASP A 157 14.53 6.48 -7.94
CA ASP A 157 15.89 6.17 -8.38
C ASP A 157 16.06 4.73 -8.87
N THR A 158 15.12 3.84 -8.57
CA THR A 158 15.19 2.44 -9.00
C THR A 158 14.53 2.29 -10.38
N PRO A 159 15.21 1.73 -11.39
CA PRO A 159 14.59 1.40 -12.67
C PRO A 159 13.38 0.46 -12.46
N ALA A 160 12.22 0.83 -12.98
CA ALA A 160 11.00 0.02 -12.89
C ALA A 160 10.02 0.38 -14.01
N ARG A 161 9.22 -0.61 -14.45
CA ARG A 161 8.16 -0.40 -15.45
C ARG A 161 6.93 0.25 -14.86
N VAL A 162 6.62 -0.07 -13.60
CA VAL A 162 5.50 0.52 -12.85
C VAL A 162 5.96 0.79 -11.43
N ARG A 163 5.67 2.00 -10.94
CA ARG A 163 5.91 2.42 -9.55
C ARG A 163 4.60 2.76 -8.88
N PHE A 164 4.37 2.25 -7.67
CA PHE A 164 3.15 2.56 -6.94
C PHE A 164 3.41 2.95 -5.48
N LEU A 165 2.49 3.70 -4.92
CA LEU A 165 2.47 4.03 -3.50
C LEU A 165 1.31 3.32 -2.81
N SER A 166 1.58 2.79 -1.61
CA SER A 166 0.56 2.34 -0.68
C SER A 166 0.55 3.29 0.51
N CYS A 167 -0.34 4.28 0.48
CA CYS A 167 -0.61 5.16 1.60
C CYS A 167 -1.54 4.45 2.59
N GLU A 168 -1.05 3.33 3.13
CA GLU A 168 -1.75 2.44 4.04
C GLU A 168 -0.84 1.89 5.14
N PRO A 169 -1.16 2.18 6.43
CA PRO A 169 -2.20 3.12 6.87
C PRO A 169 -1.80 4.57 6.60
N LEU A 170 -2.75 5.41 6.18
CA LEU A 170 -2.53 6.84 6.09
C LEU A 170 -2.69 7.46 7.47
N LEU A 171 -1.61 8.03 8.02
CA LEU A 171 -1.49 8.51 9.40
C LEU A 171 -1.25 10.02 9.49
N GLY A 172 -1.20 10.70 8.38
CA GLY A 172 -1.02 12.14 8.26
C GLY A 172 -1.18 12.60 6.83
N PRO A 173 -1.25 13.92 6.59
CA PRO A 173 -1.30 14.47 5.25
C PRO A 173 -0.04 14.12 4.46
N VAL A 174 -0.19 13.95 3.14
CA VAL A 174 0.91 13.70 2.21
C VAL A 174 0.75 14.59 0.97
N ALA A 175 1.73 15.44 0.74
CA ALA A 175 1.88 16.23 -0.46
C ALA A 175 2.85 15.51 -1.41
N LEU A 176 2.35 14.99 -2.53
CA LEU A 176 3.12 14.28 -3.54
C LEU A 176 3.71 15.21 -4.61
N ASP A 177 3.26 16.45 -4.64
CA ASP A 177 3.77 17.53 -5.47
C ASP A 177 5.04 18.20 -4.90
N MET A 178 5.38 17.90 -3.64
CA MET A 178 6.53 18.48 -2.94
C MET A 178 7.20 17.44 -2.02
N ILE A 179 7.90 16.49 -2.62
CA ILE A 179 8.78 15.57 -1.88
C ILE A 179 10.13 16.25 -1.71
N LEU A 180 10.56 16.44 -0.47
CA LEU A 180 11.79 17.15 -0.14
C LEU A 180 12.94 16.17 0.12
N THR A 181 14.05 16.39 -0.59
CA THR A 181 15.35 15.81 -0.28
C THR A 181 16.33 16.94 0.11
N PRO A 182 17.50 16.64 0.66
CA PRO A 182 18.51 17.68 0.92
C PRO A 182 18.94 18.46 -0.33
N GLU A 183 18.85 17.86 -1.51
CA GLU A 183 19.37 18.39 -2.77
C GLU A 183 18.26 19.01 -3.63
N MET A 184 17.03 18.53 -3.53
CA MET A 184 15.98 18.92 -4.48
C MET A 184 14.56 18.74 -3.95
N GLY A 185 13.60 19.42 -4.59
CA GLY A 185 12.18 19.12 -4.52
C GLY A 185 11.75 18.21 -5.67
N ILE A 186 10.89 17.23 -5.42
CA ILE A 186 10.40 16.28 -6.43
C ILE A 186 8.87 16.33 -6.44
N HIS A 187 8.28 16.54 -7.62
CA HIS A 187 6.87 16.30 -7.86
C HIS A 187 6.71 14.80 -8.20
N ALA A 188 6.37 13.99 -7.19
CA ALA A 188 6.43 12.52 -7.29
C ALA A 188 5.54 11.93 -8.39
N LEU A 189 4.36 12.52 -8.63
CA LEU A 189 3.41 12.00 -9.62
C LEU A 189 3.86 12.25 -11.07
N SER A 190 4.50 13.39 -11.33
CA SER A 190 4.96 13.74 -12.68
C SER A 190 6.44 13.43 -12.93
N GLY A 191 7.24 13.21 -11.86
CA GLY A 191 8.67 13.02 -11.95
C GLY A 191 9.47 14.30 -12.20
N ILE A 192 8.87 15.48 -12.10
CA ILE A 192 9.59 16.76 -12.23
C ILE A 192 10.40 16.98 -10.96
N CYS A 193 11.70 17.23 -11.13
CA CYS A 193 12.64 17.56 -10.06
C CYS A 193 13.09 19.00 -10.20
N SER A 194 13.30 19.70 -9.06
CA SER A 194 13.82 21.09 -9.02
C SER A 194 14.90 21.21 -7.95
N ASP A 195 16.06 21.72 -8.33
CA ASP A 195 17.17 22.03 -7.42
C ASP A 195 17.07 23.45 -6.81
N GLY A 196 16.02 24.19 -7.14
CA GLY A 196 15.79 25.54 -6.65
C GLY A 196 16.61 26.64 -7.34
N SER A 197 17.43 26.31 -8.35
CA SER A 197 18.27 27.31 -9.06
C SER A 197 17.53 28.14 -10.12
N GLY A 198 16.20 28.03 -10.17
CA GLY A 198 15.34 28.75 -11.13
C GLY A 198 14.98 27.90 -12.36
N PRO A 199 14.63 28.54 -13.51
CA PRO A 199 14.10 27.81 -14.67
C PRO A 199 15.02 26.75 -15.27
N SER A 200 16.34 26.86 -15.10
CA SER A 200 17.33 25.88 -15.54
C SER A 200 17.51 24.70 -14.58
N GLY A 201 16.98 24.79 -13.37
CA GLY A 201 17.11 23.77 -12.34
C GLY A 201 16.04 22.68 -12.37
N PHE A 202 15.25 22.59 -13.46
CA PHE A 202 14.24 21.55 -13.62
C PHE A 202 14.78 20.39 -14.45
N SER A 203 14.50 19.18 -14.01
CA SER A 203 14.79 17.95 -14.73
C SER A 203 13.58 17.01 -14.71
N GLN A 204 13.49 16.10 -15.68
CA GLN A 204 12.43 15.11 -15.78
C GLN A 204 12.96 13.73 -15.42
N GLY A 205 12.44 13.16 -14.37
CA GLY A 205 12.66 11.77 -13.94
C GLY A 205 11.42 10.90 -14.11
N PRO A 206 11.45 9.69 -13.58
CA PRO A 206 10.28 8.83 -13.52
C PRO A 206 9.28 9.35 -12.48
N GLY A 207 7.98 9.14 -12.73
CA GLY A 207 6.90 9.42 -11.80
C GLY A 207 6.31 8.17 -11.16
N ILE A 208 5.30 8.40 -10.31
CA ILE A 208 4.47 7.35 -9.72
C ILE A 208 3.29 7.05 -10.65
N ASP A 209 3.06 5.78 -10.93
CA ASP A 209 2.05 5.30 -11.86
C ASP A 209 0.71 4.92 -11.20
N TRP A 210 0.68 4.76 -9.88
CA TRP A 210 -0.51 4.36 -9.14
C TRP A 210 -0.41 4.68 -7.65
N VAL A 211 -1.53 5.12 -7.04
CA VAL A 211 -1.62 5.41 -5.60
C VAL A 211 -2.78 4.66 -4.97
N ILE A 212 -2.49 3.91 -3.91
CA ILE A 212 -3.47 3.23 -3.06
C ILE A 212 -3.56 3.98 -1.74
N CYS A 213 -4.77 4.29 -1.27
CA CYS A 213 -5.03 4.97 -0.01
C CYS A 213 -5.95 4.15 0.89
N GLY A 214 -5.66 4.09 2.18
CA GLY A 214 -6.53 3.42 3.12
C GLY A 214 -6.17 3.66 4.59
N GLY A 215 -7.20 3.55 5.45
CA GLY A 215 -7.08 3.66 6.89
C GLY A 215 -6.61 2.37 7.57
N GLU A 216 -6.20 2.50 8.82
CA GLU A 216 -5.70 1.39 9.63
C GLU A 216 -6.82 0.47 10.10
N SER A 217 -6.56 -0.84 10.09
CA SER A 217 -7.52 -1.87 10.52
C SER A 217 -7.00 -2.66 11.71
N GLY A 218 -7.91 -3.22 12.50
CA GLY A 218 -7.60 -4.12 13.60
C GLY A 218 -7.48 -3.44 14.97
N PRO A 219 -7.08 -4.19 16.00
CA PRO A 219 -6.91 -3.67 17.34
C PRO A 219 -5.89 -2.52 17.39
N GLY A 220 -6.23 -1.42 18.05
CA GLY A 220 -5.33 -0.26 18.16
C GLY A 220 -5.33 0.67 16.94
N ALA A 221 -6.11 0.36 15.89
CA ALA A 221 -6.18 1.21 14.69
C ALA A 221 -6.42 2.69 15.02
N ARG A 222 -5.69 3.55 14.31
CA ARG A 222 -5.78 5.02 14.37
C ARG A 222 -6.72 5.53 13.28
N PRO A 223 -7.48 6.60 13.52
CA PRO A 223 -8.34 7.19 12.50
C PRO A 223 -7.53 7.87 11.39
N MET A 224 -8.10 7.88 10.18
CA MET A 224 -7.57 8.59 9.01
C MET A 224 -8.45 9.79 8.74
N HIS A 225 -7.87 11.01 8.76
CA HIS A 225 -8.63 12.23 8.48
C HIS A 225 -9.11 12.23 7.01
N PRO A 226 -10.39 12.59 6.75
CA PRO A 226 -10.95 12.57 5.40
C PRO A 226 -10.19 13.45 4.40
N ASP A 227 -9.75 14.63 4.84
CA ASP A 227 -9.05 15.56 3.95
C ASP A 227 -7.66 15.05 3.52
N TRP A 228 -7.06 14.14 4.29
CA TRP A 228 -5.82 13.49 3.84
C TRP A 228 -6.07 12.58 2.63
N ALA A 229 -7.16 11.82 2.67
CA ALA A 229 -7.54 10.94 1.56
C ALA A 229 -8.03 11.74 0.35
N ARG A 230 -8.82 12.83 0.58
CA ARG A 230 -9.27 13.75 -0.48
C ARG A 230 -8.10 14.43 -1.16
N SER A 231 -7.15 14.97 -0.38
CA SER A 231 -5.96 15.60 -0.91
C SER A 231 -5.16 14.65 -1.82
N LEU A 232 -4.93 13.41 -1.39
CA LEU A 232 -4.24 12.42 -2.24
C LEU A 232 -5.01 12.13 -3.52
N ARG A 233 -6.34 11.96 -3.44
CA ARG A 233 -7.19 11.77 -4.63
C ARG A 233 -7.06 12.94 -5.59
N ASP A 234 -7.19 14.17 -5.09
CA ASP A 234 -7.19 15.37 -5.92
C ASP A 234 -5.82 15.59 -6.60
N GLN A 235 -4.73 15.34 -5.90
CA GLN A 235 -3.38 15.35 -6.47
C GLN A 235 -3.24 14.31 -7.60
N CYS A 236 -3.73 13.08 -7.38
CA CYS A 236 -3.71 12.03 -8.39
C CYS A 236 -4.56 12.40 -9.60
N GLN A 237 -5.79 12.90 -9.41
CA GLN A 237 -6.66 13.31 -10.50
C GLN A 237 -6.05 14.46 -11.31
N ALA A 238 -5.44 15.45 -10.65
CA ALA A 238 -4.76 16.56 -11.32
C ALA A 238 -3.57 16.11 -12.17
N ALA A 239 -2.85 15.08 -11.73
CA ALA A 239 -1.71 14.51 -12.43
C ALA A 239 -2.08 13.40 -13.45
N GLY A 240 -3.36 13.00 -13.53
CA GLY A 240 -3.81 11.88 -14.37
C GLY A 240 -3.29 10.52 -13.91
N VAL A 241 -2.94 10.37 -12.63
CA VAL A 241 -2.47 9.14 -12.01
C VAL A 241 -3.64 8.39 -11.39
N PRO A 242 -3.84 7.10 -11.67
CA PRO A 242 -4.89 6.29 -11.08
C PRO A 242 -4.85 6.31 -9.55
N PHE A 243 -6.03 6.47 -8.93
CA PHE A 243 -6.20 6.49 -7.49
C PHE A 243 -7.15 5.37 -7.03
N PHE A 244 -6.73 4.63 -6.02
CA PHE A 244 -7.51 3.55 -5.43
C PHE A 244 -7.77 3.82 -3.94
N PHE A 245 -9.03 4.02 -3.58
CA PHE A 245 -9.41 4.13 -2.17
C PHE A 245 -9.85 2.76 -1.65
N LYS A 246 -9.00 2.15 -0.82
CA LYS A 246 -9.26 0.80 -0.32
C LYS A 246 -10.33 0.78 0.75
N GLN A 247 -10.24 1.63 1.77
CA GLN A 247 -11.14 1.62 2.93
C GLN A 247 -10.81 2.72 3.94
N TRP A 248 -11.78 3.01 4.80
CA TRP A 248 -11.59 3.87 5.99
C TRP A 248 -10.83 3.18 7.13
N GLY A 249 -10.85 1.84 7.22
CA GLY A 249 -10.31 1.07 8.34
C GLY A 249 -11.33 0.86 9.46
N GLU A 250 -10.87 0.91 10.73
CA GLU A 250 -11.76 0.72 11.90
C GLU A 250 -12.60 1.95 12.23
N TRP A 251 -12.19 3.12 11.80
CA TRP A 251 -12.77 4.40 12.15
C TRP A 251 -13.46 5.04 10.95
N PHE A 252 -14.61 5.64 11.22
CA PHE A 252 -15.35 6.41 10.22
C PHE A 252 -15.55 7.84 10.72
N PRO A 253 -15.43 8.86 9.87
CA PRO A 253 -15.72 10.25 10.25
C PRO A 253 -17.15 10.41 10.76
N GLY A 254 -17.33 11.01 11.94
CA GLY A 254 -18.64 11.16 12.55
C GLY A 254 -18.59 11.73 13.95
N GLY A 255 -19.77 11.98 14.52
CA GLY A 255 -19.97 12.48 15.86
C GLY A 255 -20.80 11.53 16.73
N VAL A 256 -21.00 11.90 17.97
CA VAL A 256 -21.86 11.20 18.94
C VAL A 256 -22.89 12.18 19.44
N GLU A 257 -24.16 11.79 19.34
CA GLU A 257 -25.28 12.55 19.92
C GLU A 257 -25.34 12.43 21.45
N SER A 258 -26.12 13.31 22.06
CA SER A 258 -26.28 13.33 23.52
C SER A 258 -26.86 12.04 24.12
N ASP A 259 -27.56 11.23 23.33
CA ASP A 259 -28.09 9.91 23.69
C ASP A 259 -27.08 8.77 23.48
N GLY A 260 -25.89 9.10 22.94
CA GLY A 260 -24.82 8.14 22.64
C GLY A 260 -24.96 7.47 21.26
N SER A 261 -25.94 7.84 20.47
CA SER A 261 -26.02 7.39 19.06
C SER A 261 -24.92 8.02 18.21
N GLY A 262 -24.42 7.27 17.24
CA GLY A 262 -23.38 7.74 16.30
C GLY A 262 -24.01 8.36 15.07
N ILE A 263 -23.51 9.52 14.66
CA ILE A 263 -23.86 10.17 13.39
C ILE A 263 -22.63 10.14 12.49
N CYS A 264 -22.78 9.70 11.23
CA CYS A 264 -21.71 9.83 10.25
C CYS A 264 -21.59 11.28 9.75
N ALA A 265 -20.35 11.75 9.55
CA ALA A 265 -20.13 13.11 9.06
C ALA A 265 -20.48 13.30 7.58
N TYR A 266 -20.59 12.19 6.84
CA TYR A 266 -20.88 12.18 5.40
C TYR A 266 -22.01 11.19 5.16
N PRO A 267 -23.29 11.65 5.18
CA PRO A 267 -24.39 10.84 4.68
C PRO A 267 -24.07 10.44 3.22
N ASP A 268 -24.36 9.20 2.88
CA ASP A 268 -24.38 8.83 1.49
C ASP A 268 -25.39 9.72 0.73
N ASP A 269 -25.25 9.81 -0.59
CA ASP A 269 -26.15 10.64 -1.42
C ASP A 269 -27.63 10.21 -1.36
N SER A 270 -27.99 9.24 -0.51
CA SER A 270 -29.35 8.77 -0.32
C SER A 270 -30.28 9.80 0.34
N HIS A 271 -29.73 10.89 0.90
CA HIS A 271 -30.48 11.94 1.61
C HIS A 271 -31.31 11.44 2.79
N ASP A 272 -31.05 10.21 3.25
CA ASP A 272 -31.70 9.65 4.42
C ASP A 272 -30.87 9.87 5.68
N PRO A 273 -31.22 10.85 6.53
CA PRO A 273 -30.49 11.12 7.77
C PRO A 273 -30.47 9.91 8.72
N GLU A 274 -31.46 9.02 8.64
CA GLU A 274 -31.53 7.82 9.47
C GLU A 274 -30.53 6.73 9.00
N ALA A 275 -30.14 6.71 7.74
CA ALA A 275 -29.14 5.78 7.21
C ALA A 275 -27.75 5.97 7.84
N CYS A 276 -27.49 7.18 8.36
CA CYS A 276 -26.26 7.56 9.02
C CYS A 276 -26.32 7.56 10.55
N MET A 277 -27.46 7.22 11.13
CA MET A 277 -27.61 7.08 12.58
C MET A 277 -27.32 5.66 13.04
N TRP A 278 -26.26 5.49 13.78
CA TRP A 278 -25.88 4.19 14.33
C TRP A 278 -26.28 4.08 15.80
N LYS A 279 -27.28 3.28 16.10
CA LYS A 279 -27.73 3.00 17.48
C LYS A 279 -26.66 2.23 18.26
N GLY A 280 -26.45 2.62 19.51
CA GLY A 280 -25.52 1.97 20.44
C GLY A 280 -24.45 2.93 20.98
N ARG A 281 -23.61 2.43 21.88
CA ARG A 281 -22.47 3.19 22.42
C ARG A 281 -21.24 2.97 21.55
N TRP A 282 -20.71 4.02 20.95
CA TRP A 282 -19.56 3.98 20.08
C TRP A 282 -18.32 4.52 20.78
N LYS A 283 -17.15 3.98 20.46
CA LYS A 283 -15.88 4.63 20.79
C LYS A 283 -15.69 5.82 19.88
N TYR A 284 -15.49 6.97 20.47
CA TYR A 284 -15.28 8.24 19.80
C TYR A 284 -13.87 8.77 20.07
N THR A 285 -13.31 9.48 19.11
CA THR A 285 -12.06 10.23 19.23
C THR A 285 -12.08 11.39 18.26
N GLU A 286 -11.17 12.35 18.43
CA GLU A 286 -10.98 13.49 17.56
C GLU A 286 -9.53 13.52 17.05
N VAL A 287 -9.37 13.94 15.81
CA VAL A 287 -8.09 14.19 15.17
C VAL A 287 -8.22 15.44 14.31
N ALA A 288 -7.45 16.50 14.59
CA ALA A 288 -7.46 17.76 13.85
C ALA A 288 -8.88 18.33 13.64
N ASP A 289 -9.64 18.45 14.73
CA ASP A 289 -11.01 18.97 14.80
C ASP A 289 -12.08 18.11 14.08
N GLN A 290 -11.71 16.94 13.58
CA GLN A 290 -12.64 15.96 13.02
C GLN A 290 -12.92 14.84 14.03
N GLY A 291 -14.19 14.60 14.28
CA GLY A 291 -14.66 13.47 15.10
C GLY A 291 -14.67 12.15 14.34
N PHE A 292 -14.44 11.04 15.05
CA PHE A 292 -14.44 9.69 14.50
C PHE A 292 -15.15 8.70 15.41
N LEU A 293 -15.90 7.79 14.78
CA LEU A 293 -16.54 6.66 15.43
C LEU A 293 -15.83 5.36 15.06
N ARG A 294 -15.53 4.53 16.04
CA ARG A 294 -14.98 3.21 15.79
C ARG A 294 -16.09 2.22 15.45
N VAL A 295 -16.34 2.03 14.18
CA VAL A 295 -17.46 1.22 13.66
C VAL A 295 -17.02 -0.15 13.12
N GLY A 296 -15.72 -0.35 12.96
CA GLY A 296 -15.11 -1.53 12.36
C GLY A 296 -15.05 -1.46 10.82
N LYS A 297 -14.03 -2.08 10.25
CA LYS A 297 -13.69 -2.05 8.81
C LYS A 297 -14.89 -2.24 7.88
N LYS A 298 -15.73 -3.26 8.16
CA LYS A 298 -16.85 -3.61 7.26
C LYS A 298 -17.89 -2.51 7.19
N ARG A 299 -18.20 -1.86 8.32
CA ARG A 299 -19.20 -0.78 8.38
C ARG A 299 -18.65 0.55 7.89
N ALA A 300 -17.37 0.85 8.19
CA ALA A 300 -16.72 2.04 7.69
C ALA A 300 -16.67 2.06 6.15
N GLY A 301 -16.58 0.90 5.53
CA GLY A 301 -16.69 0.77 4.07
C GLY A 301 -15.55 1.40 3.30
N ARG A 302 -15.83 1.70 2.03
CA ARG A 302 -14.86 2.19 1.04
C ARG A 302 -15.39 3.30 0.12
N LEU A 303 -16.42 4.00 0.55
CA LEU A 303 -16.90 5.18 -0.17
C LEU A 303 -16.11 6.40 0.29
N LEU A 304 -15.49 7.12 -0.61
CA LEU A 304 -14.90 8.43 -0.39
C LEU A 304 -15.73 9.45 -1.17
N ASP A 305 -16.41 10.33 -0.43
CA ASP A 305 -17.36 11.30 -0.98
C ASP A 305 -18.44 10.62 -1.86
N GLY A 306 -19.11 9.62 -1.30
CA GLY A 306 -20.26 8.93 -1.90
C GLY A 306 -19.92 7.94 -3.02
N ARG A 307 -18.64 7.77 -3.42
CA ARG A 307 -18.29 6.85 -4.51
C ARG A 307 -17.10 5.95 -4.18
N GLU A 308 -17.05 4.80 -4.85
CA GLU A 308 -15.87 3.96 -4.87
C GLU A 308 -14.83 4.47 -5.87
N TRP A 309 -13.56 4.49 -5.45
CA TRP A 309 -12.42 4.82 -6.28
C TRP A 309 -11.62 3.54 -6.52
N ASN A 310 -11.79 2.95 -7.69
CA ASN A 310 -11.24 1.63 -8.06
C ASN A 310 -10.26 1.72 -9.22
N GLU A 311 -9.61 2.87 -9.43
CA GLU A 311 -8.69 3.06 -10.52
C GLU A 311 -7.41 2.26 -10.28
N VAL A 312 -6.94 1.59 -11.33
CA VAL A 312 -5.73 0.77 -11.31
C VAL A 312 -4.89 1.12 -12.52
N HIS A 313 -3.58 1.13 -12.35
CA HIS A 313 -2.67 1.27 -13.47
C HIS A 313 -2.94 0.17 -14.50
N ARG A 314 -3.11 0.55 -15.76
CA ARG A 314 -3.29 -0.38 -16.87
C ARG A 314 -1.97 -0.53 -17.61
N THR A 315 -1.31 -1.67 -17.45
CA THR A 315 -0.21 -2.03 -18.34
C THR A 315 -0.78 -2.12 -19.75
N LYS A 316 -0.19 -1.36 -20.69
CA LYS A 316 -0.47 -1.58 -22.11
C LYS A 316 -0.09 -3.05 -22.37
N GLY A 317 -1.02 -3.80 -22.90
CA GLY A 317 -0.78 -5.20 -23.28
C GLY A 317 0.44 -5.32 -24.17
N PRO A 318 0.98 -6.55 -24.34
CA PRO A 318 2.10 -6.81 -25.21
C PRO A 318 1.80 -6.43 -26.64
#